data_d1c761b4d0170948211a1a04df4b33d3
#
_entry.id   d1c761b4d0170948211a1a04df4b33d3
#
_cell.length_a   1.000
_cell.length_b   1.000
_cell.length_c   1.000
_cell.angle_alpha   90.00
_cell.angle_beta   90.00
_cell.angle_gamma   90.00
#
_symmetry.space_group_name_H-M   'P 1'
#
loop_
_entity.id
_entity.type
_entity.pdbx_description
1 polymer ?
#
loop_
_entity_poly.entity_id
_entity_poly.type
_entity_poly.pdbx_seq_one_letter_code
_entity_poly.pdbx_strand_id
1 'polypeptide(L)'
;EALVKCNAHDGMTVSFHHHFREGDLVVCMVMEEIHKMGIKNITLSASSLGKAHDALVPMIEDGTILNIESSGVRGKIGDAISHGKLKGLATMRSHGGRVRAIETGETHVDIAFIGAPSCDEYGNCSGMGGKTNCGVLSYAYVDAEMADYVVAVTDCLVAYPNYPAEINQTKVDYVCVVDQIGIPEKIATGAAKPTTDQRKILMAEYCTQVVANTPYFKDGFSYQTG
;
A
#
# COMPACT_ATOMS: atom_id res chain seq x y z
N GLU A 1 3.43 -15.16 14.16
CA GLU A 1 4.85 -15.31 14.53
C GLU A 1 5.62 -14.01 14.23
N ALA A 2 5.57 -13.47 12.99
CA ALA A 2 6.25 -12.20 12.63
C ALA A 2 5.87 -11.05 13.56
N LEU A 3 4.57 -10.83 13.81
CA LEU A 3 4.08 -9.80 14.72
C LEU A 3 4.71 -9.89 16.13
N VAL A 4 4.86 -11.10 16.67
CA VAL A 4 5.50 -11.32 17.97
C VAL A 4 6.99 -10.94 17.93
N LYS A 5 7.69 -11.34 16.87
CA LYS A 5 9.11 -11.00 16.68
C LYS A 5 9.35 -9.50 16.49
N CYS A 6 8.40 -8.80 15.87
CA CYS A 6 8.42 -7.34 15.71
C CYS A 6 7.87 -6.60 16.94
N ASN A 7 7.68 -7.28 18.06
CA ASN A 7 7.18 -6.67 19.31
C ASN A 7 5.86 -5.90 19.13
N ALA A 8 4.90 -6.48 18.40
CA ALA A 8 3.61 -5.86 18.16
C ALA A 8 2.88 -5.55 19.47
N HIS A 9 2.37 -4.32 19.63
CA HIS A 9 1.78 -3.81 20.85
C HIS A 9 0.66 -2.80 20.60
N ASP A 10 -0.11 -2.49 21.65
CA ASP A 10 -1.15 -1.47 21.60
C ASP A 10 -0.57 -0.08 21.24
N GLY A 11 -1.27 0.63 20.37
CA GLY A 11 -0.90 1.98 19.97
C GLY A 11 0.15 2.08 18.86
N MET A 12 0.71 0.95 18.40
CA MET A 12 1.70 0.96 17.30
C MET A 12 1.12 1.49 15.99
N THR A 13 1.99 1.99 15.14
CA THR A 13 1.68 2.33 13.74
C THR A 13 2.10 1.20 12.83
N VAL A 14 1.17 0.66 12.07
CA VAL A 14 1.44 -0.34 11.03
C VAL A 14 1.27 0.29 9.65
N SER A 15 2.23 0.03 8.78
CA SER A 15 2.27 0.61 7.46
C SER A 15 2.05 -0.41 6.35
N PHE A 16 1.30 0.02 5.32
CA PHE A 16 0.97 -0.75 4.13
C PHE A 16 0.98 0.11 2.87
N HIS A 17 0.94 -0.56 1.72
CA HIS A 17 0.87 0.10 0.42
C HIS A 17 -0.31 -0.43 -0.38
N HIS A 18 -0.72 0.34 -1.40
CA HIS A 18 -1.87 -0.03 -2.24
C HIS A 18 -1.48 -0.45 -3.67
N HIS A 19 -0.25 -0.90 -3.89
CA HIS A 19 0.18 -1.34 -5.22
C HIS A 19 -0.59 -2.56 -5.73
N PHE A 20 -1.21 -3.35 -4.85
CA PHE A 20 -2.16 -4.41 -5.21
C PHE A 20 -3.59 -3.90 -5.48
N ARG A 21 -3.85 -2.61 -5.28
CA ARG A 21 -5.13 -1.94 -5.58
C ARG A 21 -6.32 -2.67 -4.95
N GLU A 22 -7.39 -2.94 -5.75
CA GLU A 22 -8.57 -3.68 -5.27
C GLU A 22 -8.33 -5.20 -5.13
N GLY A 23 -7.14 -5.66 -5.47
CA GLY A 23 -6.70 -7.05 -5.28
C GLY A 23 -5.92 -7.30 -4.00
N ASP A 24 -5.71 -6.29 -3.16
CA ASP A 24 -4.93 -6.45 -1.93
C ASP A 24 -5.58 -7.41 -0.95
N LEU A 25 -4.77 -8.32 -0.41
CA LEU A 25 -5.14 -9.22 0.69
C LEU A 25 -4.25 -9.04 1.91
N VAL A 26 -3.10 -8.36 1.77
CA VAL A 26 -2.09 -8.23 2.84
C VAL A 26 -2.62 -7.43 4.01
N VAL A 27 -3.25 -6.29 3.75
CA VAL A 27 -3.77 -5.41 4.82
C VAL A 27 -4.77 -6.14 5.70
N CYS A 28 -5.79 -6.77 5.09
CA CYS A 28 -6.81 -7.48 5.85
C CYS A 28 -6.22 -8.67 6.62
N MET A 29 -5.35 -9.46 6.00
CA MET A 29 -4.69 -10.62 6.61
C MET A 29 -3.90 -10.22 7.88
N VAL A 30 -3.08 -9.20 7.78
CA VAL A 30 -2.26 -8.72 8.91
C VAL A 30 -3.13 -8.13 10.01
N MET A 31 -4.12 -7.31 9.65
CA MET A 31 -5.03 -6.69 10.63
C MET A 31 -5.91 -7.71 11.34
N GLU A 32 -6.31 -8.79 10.68
CA GLU A 32 -7.00 -9.91 11.32
C GLU A 32 -6.12 -10.60 12.38
N GLU A 33 -4.85 -10.82 12.10
CA GLU A 33 -3.92 -11.39 13.09
C GLU A 33 -3.67 -10.44 14.26
N ILE A 34 -3.53 -9.13 14.03
CA ILE A 34 -3.43 -8.11 15.07
C ILE A 34 -4.70 -8.15 15.95
N HIS A 35 -5.87 -8.20 15.34
CA HIS A 35 -7.14 -8.28 16.06
C HIS A 35 -7.27 -9.57 16.89
N LYS A 36 -6.87 -10.74 16.37
CA LYS A 36 -6.83 -12.02 17.09
C LYS A 36 -5.89 -12.00 18.30
N MET A 37 -4.80 -11.24 18.22
CA MET A 37 -3.87 -11.04 19.33
C MET A 37 -4.45 -10.12 20.43
N GLY A 38 -5.60 -9.49 20.19
CA GLY A 38 -6.23 -8.56 21.13
C GLY A 38 -5.58 -7.18 21.17
N ILE A 39 -4.68 -6.88 20.25
CA ILE A 39 -3.98 -5.59 20.14
C ILE A 39 -4.98 -4.50 19.71
N LYS A 40 -4.90 -3.34 20.34
CA LYS A 40 -5.83 -2.22 20.16
C LYS A 40 -5.11 -0.90 19.88
N ASN A 41 -5.91 0.10 19.52
CA ASN A 41 -5.45 1.49 19.32
C ASN A 41 -4.45 1.67 18.17
N ILE A 42 -4.48 0.79 17.18
CA ILE A 42 -3.55 0.82 16.04
C ILE A 42 -3.75 2.10 15.22
N THR A 43 -2.64 2.71 14.80
CA THR A 43 -2.63 3.66 13.69
C THR A 43 -2.34 2.90 12.40
N LEU A 44 -3.37 2.81 11.54
CA LEU A 44 -3.25 2.18 10.22
C LEU A 44 -2.76 3.23 9.21
N SER A 45 -1.47 3.17 8.86
CA SER A 45 -0.86 4.02 7.86
C SER A 45 -0.81 3.29 6.51
N ALA A 46 -1.59 3.74 5.54
CA ALA A 46 -1.63 3.11 4.22
C ALA A 46 -1.63 4.17 3.11
N SER A 47 -0.91 3.92 2.03
CA SER A 47 -0.88 4.85 0.90
C SER A 47 -2.26 5.06 0.26
N SER A 48 -3.16 4.08 0.31
CA SER A 48 -4.59 4.22 0.01
C SER A 48 -5.37 3.01 0.55
N LEU A 49 -6.63 3.23 0.91
CA LEU A 49 -7.56 2.18 1.33
C LEU A 49 -8.80 2.20 0.43
N GLY A 50 -9.16 1.04 -0.12
CA GLY A 50 -10.27 0.88 -1.05
C GLY A 50 -11.26 -0.19 -0.60
N LYS A 51 -12.10 -0.63 -1.53
CA LYS A 51 -13.12 -1.66 -1.27
C LYS A 51 -12.53 -3.00 -0.83
N ALA A 52 -11.30 -3.33 -1.26
CA ALA A 52 -10.60 -4.52 -0.81
C ALA A 52 -10.47 -4.59 0.73
N HIS A 53 -10.51 -3.43 1.39
CA HIS A 53 -10.31 -3.30 2.83
C HIS A 53 -11.61 -3.09 3.61
N ASP A 54 -12.78 -3.22 2.99
CA ASP A 54 -14.09 -3.02 3.63
C ASP A 54 -14.33 -3.96 4.83
N ALA A 55 -13.61 -5.09 4.89
CA ALA A 55 -13.65 -6.02 6.03
C ALA A 55 -13.07 -5.43 7.34
N LEU A 56 -12.34 -4.32 7.26
CA LEU A 56 -11.75 -3.67 8.44
C LEU A 56 -12.73 -2.77 9.21
N VAL A 57 -13.92 -2.51 8.69
CA VAL A 57 -14.92 -1.64 9.36
C VAL A 57 -15.23 -2.10 10.80
N PRO A 58 -15.44 -3.39 11.10
CA PRO A 58 -15.65 -3.83 12.48
C PRO A 58 -14.47 -3.49 13.41
N MET A 59 -13.22 -3.50 12.91
CA MET A 59 -12.03 -3.16 13.68
C MET A 59 -11.90 -1.65 13.96
N ILE A 60 -12.53 -0.80 13.13
CA ILE A 60 -12.70 0.62 13.39
C ILE A 60 -13.73 0.81 14.53
N GLU A 61 -14.84 0.10 14.45
CA GLU A 61 -15.95 0.25 15.42
C GLU A 61 -15.56 -0.26 16.81
N ASP A 62 -14.79 -1.34 16.90
CA ASP A 62 -14.37 -1.92 18.19
C ASP A 62 -13.12 -1.26 18.79
N GLY A 63 -12.43 -0.38 18.02
CA GLY A 63 -11.25 0.36 18.45
C GLY A 63 -9.93 -0.41 18.31
N THR A 64 -9.88 -1.49 17.56
CA THR A 64 -8.64 -2.11 17.09
C THR A 64 -7.88 -1.10 16.26
N ILE A 65 -8.55 -0.46 15.29
CA ILE A 65 -8.03 0.67 14.51
C ILE A 65 -8.54 1.96 15.16
N LEU A 66 -7.64 2.70 15.78
CA LEU A 66 -7.94 3.99 16.40
C LEU A 66 -7.76 5.14 15.43
N ASN A 67 -6.65 5.14 14.69
CA ASN A 67 -6.31 6.20 13.74
C ASN A 67 -6.07 5.62 12.35
N ILE A 68 -6.28 6.46 11.33
CA ILE A 68 -5.95 6.15 9.94
C ILE A 68 -5.14 7.30 9.35
N GLU A 69 -4.00 6.98 8.75
CA GLU A 69 -3.23 7.89 7.90
C GLU A 69 -3.21 7.38 6.46
N SER A 70 -3.66 8.19 5.51
CA SER A 70 -3.79 7.74 4.12
C SER A 70 -3.72 8.91 3.12
N SER A 71 -3.44 8.59 1.86
CA SER A 71 -3.63 9.55 0.76
C SER A 71 -5.06 9.54 0.21
N GLY A 72 -5.84 8.51 0.51
CA GLY A 72 -7.23 8.41 0.11
C GLY A 72 -7.90 7.19 0.68
N VAL A 73 -9.16 7.35 1.05
CA VAL A 73 -9.99 6.28 1.60
C VAL A 73 -11.31 6.22 0.84
N ARG A 74 -11.72 5.02 0.44
CA ARG A 74 -12.94 4.76 -0.34
C ARG A 74 -13.67 3.56 0.22
N GLY A 75 -14.87 3.28 -0.33
CA GLY A 75 -15.69 2.15 0.09
C GLY A 75 -16.26 2.33 1.49
N LYS A 76 -16.60 1.23 2.14
CA LYS A 76 -17.25 1.25 3.47
C LYS A 76 -16.34 1.83 4.57
N ILE A 77 -15.01 1.73 4.41
CA ILE A 77 -14.07 2.39 5.33
C ILE A 77 -14.24 3.90 5.24
N GLY A 78 -14.29 4.46 4.02
CA GLY A 78 -14.53 5.88 3.80
C GLY A 78 -15.86 6.35 4.39
N ASP A 79 -16.92 5.55 4.21
CA ASP A 79 -18.22 5.81 4.80
C ASP A 79 -18.16 5.78 6.34
N ALA A 80 -17.49 4.79 6.92
CA ALA A 80 -17.34 4.67 8.37
C ALA A 80 -16.64 5.89 8.99
N ILE A 81 -15.56 6.36 8.36
CA ILE A 81 -14.84 7.57 8.79
C ILE A 81 -15.75 8.81 8.66
N SER A 82 -16.40 8.98 7.51
CA SER A 82 -17.25 10.14 7.23
C SER A 82 -18.46 10.23 8.16
N HIS A 83 -18.92 9.09 8.69
CA HIS A 83 -20.02 9.02 9.66
C HIS A 83 -19.55 8.98 11.12
N GLY A 84 -18.27 9.29 11.38
CA GLY A 84 -17.74 9.42 12.74
C GLY A 84 -17.60 8.10 13.51
N LYS A 85 -17.46 6.96 12.83
CA LYS A 85 -17.25 5.66 13.49
C LYS A 85 -15.80 5.48 13.96
N LEU A 86 -14.84 6.17 13.33
CA LEU A 86 -13.45 6.18 13.77
C LEU A 86 -13.34 6.99 15.05
N LYS A 87 -12.80 6.37 16.12
CA LYS A 87 -12.71 7.00 17.44
C LYS A 87 -11.58 8.02 17.57
N GLY A 88 -10.53 7.88 16.76
CA GLY A 88 -9.38 8.77 16.72
C GLY A 88 -9.39 9.67 15.49
N LEU A 89 -8.23 9.86 14.88
CA LEU A 89 -8.02 10.78 13.77
C LEU A 89 -7.90 10.06 12.43
N ALA A 90 -8.48 10.67 11.40
CA ALA A 90 -8.20 10.35 10.01
C ALA A 90 -7.34 11.46 9.40
N THR A 91 -6.04 11.20 9.25
CA THR A 91 -5.10 12.15 8.65
C THR A 91 -4.95 11.88 7.17
N MET A 92 -5.39 12.84 6.34
CA MET A 92 -5.27 12.72 4.88
C MET A 92 -4.08 13.53 4.38
N ARG A 93 -3.19 12.85 3.64
CA ARG A 93 -1.99 13.45 3.05
C ARG A 93 -1.97 13.18 1.55
N SER A 94 -1.31 14.02 0.77
CA SER A 94 -0.94 13.64 -0.59
C SER A 94 0.05 12.46 -0.56
N HIS A 95 0.24 11.76 -1.68
CA HIS A 95 1.22 10.67 -1.76
C HIS A 95 2.63 11.13 -1.34
N GLY A 96 3.12 12.23 -1.91
CA GLY A 96 4.40 12.81 -1.49
C GLY A 96 4.40 13.37 -0.07
N GLY A 97 3.24 13.88 0.40
CA GLY A 97 3.08 14.33 1.78
C GLY A 97 3.20 13.20 2.80
N ARG A 98 2.74 11.98 2.47
CA ARG A 98 2.94 10.78 3.29
C ARG A 98 4.42 10.40 3.37
N VAL A 99 5.10 10.34 2.22
CA VAL A 99 6.54 10.07 2.15
C VAL A 99 7.30 11.06 3.04
N ARG A 100 7.06 12.36 2.85
CA ARG A 100 7.70 13.39 3.67
C ARG A 100 7.43 13.20 5.17
N ALA A 101 6.21 12.90 5.56
CA ALA A 101 5.85 12.73 6.96
C ALA A 101 6.62 11.58 7.63
N ILE A 102 6.84 10.50 6.90
CA ILE A 102 7.64 9.35 7.37
C ILE A 102 9.12 9.73 7.43
N GLU A 103 9.68 10.31 6.36
CA GLU A 103 11.10 10.71 6.32
C GLU A 103 11.47 11.75 7.37
N THR A 104 10.56 12.64 7.73
CA THR A 104 10.80 13.68 8.75
C THR A 104 10.46 13.23 10.16
N GLY A 105 9.96 12.00 10.35
CA GLY A 105 9.54 11.48 11.66
C GLY A 105 8.23 12.08 12.17
N GLU A 106 7.48 12.83 11.35
CA GLU A 106 6.13 13.31 11.69
C GLU A 106 5.16 12.12 11.84
N THR A 107 5.34 11.09 11.02
CA THR A 107 4.71 9.77 11.17
C THR A 107 5.81 8.75 11.47
N HIS A 108 5.81 8.22 12.69
CA HIS A 108 6.66 7.08 13.04
C HIS A 108 5.97 5.78 12.61
N VAL A 109 6.72 4.83 12.07
CA VAL A 109 6.22 3.52 11.64
C VAL A 109 6.93 2.44 12.45
N ASP A 110 6.17 1.74 13.29
CA ASP A 110 6.72 0.64 14.09
C ASP A 110 6.96 -0.61 13.23
N ILE A 111 5.98 -0.98 12.40
CA ILE A 111 6.10 -2.15 11.53
C ILE A 111 5.58 -1.83 10.13
N ALA A 112 6.42 -2.01 9.12
CA ALA A 112 6.02 -1.94 7.71
C ALA A 112 5.81 -3.35 7.14
N PHE A 113 4.63 -3.59 6.57
CA PHE A 113 4.33 -4.82 5.84
C PHE A 113 4.39 -4.56 4.34
N ILE A 114 5.32 -5.23 3.66
CA ILE A 114 5.58 -5.07 2.24
C ILE A 114 5.09 -6.29 1.48
N GLY A 115 4.00 -6.14 0.76
CA GLY A 115 3.55 -7.17 -0.16
C GLY A 115 4.51 -7.24 -1.35
N ALA A 116 5.24 -8.34 -1.51
CA ALA A 116 6.21 -8.52 -2.56
C ALA A 116 5.78 -9.63 -3.52
N PRO A 117 5.48 -9.31 -4.80
CA PRO A 117 5.19 -10.29 -5.85
C PRO A 117 6.24 -11.38 -6.01
N SER A 118 7.50 -11.08 -5.73
CA SER A 118 8.55 -12.07 -5.50
C SER A 118 9.51 -11.60 -4.42
N CYS A 119 10.02 -12.54 -3.64
CA CYS A 119 11.01 -12.29 -2.61
C CYS A 119 11.91 -13.51 -2.47
N ASP A 120 13.20 -13.34 -2.16
CA ASP A 120 14.04 -14.46 -1.75
C ASP A 120 14.06 -14.63 -0.22
N GLU A 121 14.72 -15.68 0.25
CA GLU A 121 14.77 -16.02 1.68
C GLU A 121 15.49 -14.97 2.54
N TYR A 122 16.27 -14.08 1.93
CA TYR A 122 17.01 -13.01 2.60
C TYR A 122 16.26 -11.67 2.58
N GLY A 123 15.16 -11.54 1.82
CA GLY A 123 14.36 -10.33 1.79
C GLY A 123 14.61 -9.40 0.60
N ASN A 124 15.27 -9.87 -0.46
CA ASN A 124 15.33 -9.11 -1.71
C ASN A 124 13.97 -9.13 -2.39
N CYS A 125 13.25 -8.01 -2.35
CA CYS A 125 11.88 -7.89 -2.84
C CYS A 125 11.83 -7.24 -4.22
N SER A 126 10.94 -7.77 -5.08
CA SER A 126 10.62 -7.15 -6.37
C SER A 126 9.10 -7.11 -6.59
N GLY A 127 8.63 -6.03 -7.20
CA GLY A 127 7.26 -5.89 -7.67
C GLY A 127 6.96 -6.70 -8.92
N MET A 128 7.95 -7.41 -9.45
CA MET A 128 7.88 -8.28 -10.62
C MET A 128 8.05 -9.74 -10.21
N GLY A 129 7.64 -10.66 -11.06
CA GLY A 129 7.66 -12.09 -10.76
C GLY A 129 6.39 -12.56 -10.03
N GLY A 130 6.17 -13.87 -9.95
CA GLY A 130 4.99 -14.43 -9.31
C GLY A 130 3.66 -14.12 -9.99
N LYS A 131 2.58 -14.40 -9.29
CA LYS A 131 1.19 -14.25 -9.78
C LYS A 131 0.68 -12.81 -9.65
N THR A 132 1.23 -12.06 -8.70
CA THR A 132 0.72 -10.76 -8.23
C THR A 132 1.55 -9.59 -8.72
N ASN A 133 2.13 -9.69 -9.91
CA ASN A 133 2.89 -8.59 -10.51
C ASN A 133 2.16 -7.25 -10.38
N CYS A 134 2.79 -6.29 -9.75
CA CYS A 134 2.24 -4.96 -9.54
C CYS A 134 3.08 -3.84 -10.19
N GLY A 135 4.22 -4.18 -10.75
CA GLY A 135 5.21 -3.23 -11.19
C GLY A 135 6.04 -2.69 -10.03
N VAL A 136 6.47 -1.46 -10.10
CA VAL A 136 7.35 -0.84 -9.12
C VAL A 136 6.72 -0.83 -7.72
N LEU A 137 7.49 -1.22 -6.69
CA LEU A 137 7.05 -1.17 -5.28
C LEU A 137 6.92 0.26 -4.74
N SER A 138 7.49 1.24 -5.43
CA SER A 138 7.24 2.68 -5.25
C SER A 138 7.30 3.14 -3.77
N TYR A 139 6.17 3.57 -3.21
CA TYR A 139 6.09 4.12 -1.85
C TYR A 139 6.48 3.14 -0.73
N ALA A 140 6.50 1.82 -1.02
CA ALA A 140 7.01 0.82 -0.10
C ALA A 140 8.48 1.04 0.28
N TYR A 141 9.22 1.74 -0.58
CA TYR A 141 10.62 2.02 -0.34
C TYR A 141 10.84 2.89 0.90
N VAL A 142 10.09 3.97 1.06
CA VAL A 142 10.23 4.83 2.24
C VAL A 142 9.86 4.12 3.54
N ASP A 143 8.84 3.27 3.50
CA ASP A 143 8.46 2.47 4.66
C ASP A 143 9.59 1.49 5.03
N ALA A 144 10.21 0.85 4.03
CA ALA A 144 11.35 -0.05 4.25
C ALA A 144 12.62 0.67 4.75
N GLU A 145 12.78 1.97 4.44
CA GLU A 145 13.92 2.77 4.91
C GLU A 145 13.75 3.26 6.34
N MET A 146 12.52 3.51 6.78
CA MET A 146 12.23 4.33 7.96
C MET A 146 11.49 3.59 9.08
N ALA A 147 10.90 2.42 8.83
CA ALA A 147 10.21 1.64 9.85
C ALA A 147 11.20 0.98 10.81
N ASP A 148 10.77 0.77 12.06
CA ASP A 148 11.57 0.04 13.06
C ASP A 148 11.73 -1.44 12.68
N TYR A 149 10.67 -2.04 12.12
CA TYR A 149 10.69 -3.40 11.56
C TYR A 149 10.05 -3.45 10.18
N VAL A 150 10.63 -4.25 9.30
CA VAL A 150 10.14 -4.47 7.95
C VAL A 150 9.87 -5.95 7.72
N VAL A 151 8.63 -6.27 7.39
CA VAL A 151 8.18 -7.63 7.09
C VAL A 151 7.80 -7.73 5.63
N ALA A 152 8.57 -8.45 4.83
CA ALA A 152 8.18 -8.81 3.47
C ALA A 152 7.16 -9.94 3.51
N VAL A 153 6.01 -9.75 2.87
CA VAL A 153 4.95 -10.74 2.74
C VAL A 153 4.86 -11.16 1.27
N THR A 154 5.09 -12.44 0.99
CA THR A 154 5.14 -12.95 -0.38
C THR A 154 4.39 -14.27 -0.54
N ASP A 155 3.83 -14.51 -1.72
CA ASP A 155 3.29 -15.81 -2.15
C ASP A 155 4.17 -16.45 -3.24
N CYS A 156 5.37 -15.88 -3.46
CA CYS A 156 6.33 -16.36 -4.44
C CYS A 156 7.77 -16.23 -3.89
N LEU A 157 8.17 -17.22 -3.10
CA LEU A 157 9.57 -17.33 -2.65
C LEU A 157 10.41 -17.84 -3.81
N VAL A 158 11.46 -17.11 -4.16
CA VAL A 158 12.39 -17.45 -5.25
C VAL A 158 13.78 -17.72 -4.73
N ALA A 159 14.63 -18.36 -5.57
CA ALA A 159 16.00 -18.61 -5.21
C ALA A 159 16.81 -17.30 -5.09
N TYR A 160 17.72 -17.26 -4.14
CA TYR A 160 18.67 -16.16 -3.96
C TYR A 160 19.69 -16.12 -5.11
N PRO A 161 20.06 -14.94 -5.62
CA PRO A 161 19.48 -13.62 -5.32
C PRO A 161 18.27 -13.29 -6.20
N ASN A 162 17.25 -12.70 -5.61
CA ASN A 162 16.14 -12.09 -6.37
C ASN A 162 16.62 -10.75 -6.95
N TYR A 163 17.04 -10.74 -8.20
CA TYR A 163 17.63 -9.56 -8.83
C TYR A 163 16.91 -9.21 -10.15
N PRO A 164 16.65 -7.93 -10.42
CA PRO A 164 16.94 -6.77 -9.56
C PRO A 164 15.97 -6.66 -8.37
N ALA A 165 16.52 -6.36 -7.20
CA ALA A 165 15.72 -6.10 -6.01
C ALA A 165 15.38 -4.60 -5.92
N GLU A 166 14.10 -4.28 -5.78
CA GLU A 166 13.64 -2.92 -5.54
C GLU A 166 13.79 -2.53 -4.07
N ILE A 167 13.54 -3.48 -3.16
CA ILE A 167 13.88 -3.37 -1.74
C ILE A 167 14.92 -4.44 -1.44
N ASN A 168 16.07 -3.98 -0.98
CA ASN A 168 17.22 -4.87 -0.71
C ASN A 168 17.08 -5.57 0.65
N GLN A 169 17.61 -6.77 0.75
CA GLN A 169 17.63 -7.59 1.97
C GLN A 169 18.12 -6.85 3.22
N THR A 170 18.98 -5.84 3.08
CA THR A 170 19.47 -5.05 4.22
C THR A 170 18.40 -4.17 4.88
N LYS A 171 17.22 -4.08 4.29
CA LYS A 171 16.07 -3.31 4.75
C LYS A 171 14.92 -4.18 5.24
N VAL A 172 15.08 -5.50 5.20
CA VAL A 172 14.01 -6.45 5.54
C VAL A 172 14.46 -7.30 6.72
N ASP A 173 13.67 -7.27 7.80
CA ASP A 173 13.96 -8.03 9.01
C ASP A 173 13.40 -9.46 8.94
N TYR A 174 12.22 -9.61 8.34
CA TYR A 174 11.55 -10.90 8.25
C TYR A 174 10.88 -11.12 6.89
N VAL A 175 10.95 -12.35 6.40
CA VAL A 175 10.20 -12.80 5.23
C VAL A 175 9.08 -13.73 5.70
N CYS A 176 7.84 -13.37 5.35
CA CYS A 176 6.65 -14.14 5.64
C CYS A 176 6.07 -14.71 4.33
N VAL A 177 6.13 -16.02 4.19
CA VAL A 177 5.57 -16.71 3.02
C VAL A 177 4.14 -17.11 3.35
N VAL A 178 3.21 -16.72 2.48
CA VAL A 178 1.77 -17.00 2.61
C VAL A 178 1.22 -17.60 1.31
N ASP A 179 0.01 -18.14 1.35
CA ASP A 179 -0.59 -18.79 0.18
C ASP A 179 -0.93 -17.78 -0.93
N GLN A 180 -1.34 -16.57 -0.55
CA GLN A 180 -1.76 -15.54 -1.49
C GLN A 180 -1.67 -14.14 -0.87
N ILE A 181 -1.03 -13.20 -1.59
CA ILE A 181 -0.93 -11.79 -1.17
C ILE A 181 -1.89 -10.87 -1.94
N GLY A 182 -2.45 -11.35 -3.05
CA GLY A 182 -3.35 -10.53 -3.84
C GLY A 182 -4.13 -11.32 -4.89
N ILE A 183 -5.12 -10.69 -5.47
CA ILE A 183 -5.96 -11.21 -6.56
C ILE A 183 -5.46 -10.66 -7.88
N PRO A 184 -4.75 -11.44 -8.73
CA PRO A 184 -4.06 -10.95 -9.93
C PRO A 184 -4.95 -10.13 -10.87
N GLU A 185 -6.19 -10.58 -11.08
CA GLU A 185 -7.14 -9.93 -12.01
C GLU A 185 -7.58 -8.54 -11.54
N LYS A 186 -7.39 -8.22 -10.27
CA LYS A 186 -7.73 -6.92 -9.68
C LYS A 186 -6.50 -6.01 -9.47
N ILE A 187 -5.31 -6.54 -9.67
CA ILE A 187 -4.03 -5.83 -9.58
C ILE A 187 -3.66 -5.24 -10.95
N ALA A 188 -3.91 -6.00 -12.01
CA ALA A 188 -3.51 -5.64 -13.36
C ALA A 188 -4.03 -4.27 -13.80
N THR A 189 -3.22 -3.59 -14.60
CA THR A 189 -3.45 -2.23 -15.14
C THR A 189 -4.73 -2.10 -15.99
N GLY A 190 -5.38 -3.20 -16.35
CA GLY A 190 -6.70 -3.22 -17.01
C GLY A 190 -7.86 -2.63 -16.19
N ALA A 191 -7.58 -2.09 -15.00
CA ALA A 191 -8.57 -1.35 -14.22
C ALA A 191 -8.97 0.00 -14.89
N ALA A 192 -8.07 0.60 -15.66
CA ALA A 192 -8.38 1.78 -16.47
C ALA A 192 -9.05 1.36 -17.78
N LYS A 193 -10.37 1.34 -17.78
CA LYS A 193 -11.14 1.12 -19.02
C LYS A 193 -11.29 2.45 -19.75
N PRO A 194 -11.12 2.46 -21.11
CA PRO A 194 -11.45 3.65 -21.88
C PRO A 194 -12.88 4.10 -21.59
N THR A 195 -13.04 5.39 -21.35
CA THR A 195 -14.38 5.94 -21.07
C THR A 195 -15.22 5.98 -22.35
N THR A 196 -16.51 5.72 -22.22
CA THR A 196 -17.51 5.91 -23.30
C THR A 196 -18.31 7.20 -23.11
N ASP A 197 -18.11 7.93 -22.01
CA ASP A 197 -18.75 9.22 -21.76
C ASP A 197 -18.16 10.29 -22.69
N GLN A 198 -18.99 10.84 -23.59
CA GLN A 198 -18.58 11.81 -24.59
C GLN A 198 -17.96 13.08 -23.99
N ARG A 199 -18.41 13.50 -22.81
CA ARG A 199 -17.83 14.65 -22.10
C ARG A 199 -16.41 14.38 -21.64
N LYS A 200 -16.16 13.18 -21.14
CA LYS A 200 -14.81 12.77 -20.70
C LYS A 200 -13.88 12.57 -21.89
N ILE A 201 -14.38 12.06 -23.01
CA ILE A 201 -13.62 11.97 -24.26
C ILE A 201 -13.21 13.36 -24.72
N LEU A 202 -14.14 14.31 -24.78
CA LEU A 202 -13.87 15.70 -25.15
C LEU A 202 -12.85 16.37 -24.19
N MET A 203 -12.95 16.11 -22.88
CA MET A 203 -11.96 16.57 -21.91
C MET A 203 -10.57 16.02 -22.19
N ALA A 204 -10.48 14.72 -22.52
CA ALA A 204 -9.20 14.08 -22.88
C ALA A 204 -8.61 14.68 -24.16
N GLU A 205 -9.42 14.98 -25.15
CA GLU A 205 -9.01 15.66 -26.38
C GLU A 205 -8.42 17.04 -26.09
N TYR A 206 -9.08 17.85 -25.27
CA TYR A 206 -8.54 19.16 -24.86
C TYR A 206 -7.24 19.03 -24.08
N CYS A 207 -7.14 18.09 -23.14
CA CYS A 207 -5.89 17.82 -22.43
C CYS A 207 -4.76 17.43 -23.40
N THR A 208 -5.06 16.58 -24.38
CA THR A 208 -4.09 16.17 -25.41
C THR A 208 -3.61 17.35 -26.22
N GLN A 209 -4.52 18.25 -26.63
CA GLN A 209 -4.16 19.46 -27.37
C GLN A 209 -3.26 20.39 -26.53
N VAL A 210 -3.56 20.57 -25.26
CA VAL A 210 -2.71 21.36 -24.36
C VAL A 210 -1.30 20.77 -24.28
N VAL A 211 -1.19 19.46 -24.01
CA VAL A 211 0.11 18.78 -23.93
C VAL A 211 0.89 18.89 -25.24
N ALA A 212 0.24 18.62 -26.37
CA ALA A 212 0.86 18.65 -27.70
C ALA A 212 1.38 20.06 -28.10
N ASN A 213 0.78 21.12 -27.55
CA ASN A 213 1.20 22.49 -27.80
C ASN A 213 2.23 23.03 -26.79
N THR A 214 2.71 22.20 -25.85
CA THR A 214 3.79 22.59 -24.95
C THR A 214 5.16 22.49 -25.64
N PRO A 215 6.15 23.30 -25.26
CA PRO A 215 7.51 23.19 -25.80
C PRO A 215 8.22 21.89 -25.36
N TYR A 216 7.63 21.13 -24.45
CA TYR A 216 8.17 19.89 -23.89
C TYR A 216 7.74 18.64 -24.67
N PHE A 217 6.69 18.73 -25.50
CA PHE A 217 6.19 17.61 -26.30
C PHE A 217 7.10 17.34 -27.49
N LYS A 218 8.15 16.56 -27.26
CA LYS A 218 9.20 16.18 -28.22
C LYS A 218 9.78 14.82 -27.85
N ASP A 219 10.63 14.27 -28.71
CA ASP A 219 11.32 13.01 -28.43
C ASP A 219 12.01 13.03 -27.05
N GLY A 220 11.77 11.97 -26.28
CA GLY A 220 12.24 11.87 -24.88
C GLY A 220 11.32 12.54 -23.85
N PHE A 221 10.15 13.05 -24.24
CA PHE A 221 9.15 13.59 -23.32
C PHE A 221 8.66 12.52 -22.33
N SER A 222 8.74 12.83 -21.05
CA SER A 222 8.20 11.98 -19.98
C SER A 222 6.84 12.47 -19.55
N TYR A 223 5.85 11.59 -19.53
CA TYR A 223 4.49 11.88 -19.13
C TYR A 223 3.93 10.80 -18.22
N GLN A 224 3.36 11.22 -17.08
CA GLN A 224 2.67 10.33 -16.17
C GLN A 224 1.18 10.62 -16.18
N THR A 225 0.38 9.60 -16.45
CA THR A 225 -1.08 9.61 -16.28
C THR A 225 -1.44 9.07 -14.90
N GLY A 226 -2.51 9.59 -14.32
CA GLY A 226 -3.07 9.11 -13.05
C GLY A 226 -3.88 7.81 -13.21
#